data_cb989edbfd85ddcbc8ea17d9a7decb33
#
_entry.id   cb989edbfd85ddcbc8ea17d9a7decb33
#
_cell.length_a   1.000
_cell.length_b   1.000
_cell.length_c   1.000
_cell.angle_alpha   90.00
_cell.angle_beta   90.00
_cell.angle_gamma   90.00
#
_symmetry.space_group_name_H-M   'P 1'
#
loop_
_entity.id
_entity.type
_entity.pdbx_description
1 polymer ?
#
loop_
_entity_poly.entity_id
_entity_poly.type
_entity_poly.pdbx_seq_one_letter_code
_entity_poly.pdbx_strand_id
1 'polypeptide(L)'
;RVLFRSLVKGHGNFPVYIDSPLAIEATRIFKDTDPDCFDADTRALLEKGIDPITFPGLRVTVTSDESRMINADRVPKVILSASGMCEAGRIRHHLKHNLWRPECTILFVGYQAVGTLGRTLLEGATTVKLFGEPIEVQAELCQLTGMSGHADREGLLRWVNSFEQKPKRVFVMHGEDETEDHFVQTLTEQGFTACAPYNGAQWAIGAEGAVCLQEGMRVRID
;
A
#
# COMPACT_ATOMS: atom_id res chain seq x y z
N ARG A 1 -9.21 -3.07 -8.93
CA ARG A 1 -9.49 -3.74 -10.21
C ARG A 1 -10.90 -3.47 -10.72
N VAL A 2 -11.92 -3.56 -9.88
CA VAL A 2 -13.30 -3.20 -10.24
C VAL A 2 -13.37 -1.78 -10.80
N LEU A 3 -12.63 -0.84 -10.22
CA LEU A 3 -12.52 0.54 -10.70
C LEU A 3 -12.00 0.59 -12.14
N PHE A 4 -10.91 -0.12 -12.47
CA PHE A 4 -10.37 -0.15 -13.83
C PHE A 4 -11.33 -0.76 -14.84
N ARG A 5 -12.06 -1.81 -14.46
CA ARG A 5 -13.11 -2.38 -15.29
C ARG A 5 -14.18 -1.36 -15.68
N SER A 6 -14.61 -0.54 -14.72
CA SER A 6 -15.61 0.52 -14.97
C SER A 6 -15.05 1.63 -15.84
N LEU A 7 -13.78 2.04 -15.61
CA LEU A 7 -13.11 3.06 -16.39
C LEU A 7 -12.87 2.64 -17.84
N VAL A 8 -12.42 1.39 -18.09
CA VAL A 8 -12.22 0.87 -19.45
C VAL A 8 -13.51 0.90 -20.26
N LYS A 9 -14.67 0.64 -19.65
CA LYS A 9 -15.97 0.74 -20.34
C LYS A 9 -16.33 2.16 -20.79
N GLY A 10 -15.87 3.19 -20.05
CA GLY A 10 -16.19 4.59 -20.31
C GLY A 10 -15.16 5.36 -21.16
N HIS A 11 -13.91 4.92 -21.16
CA HIS A 11 -12.78 5.67 -21.70
C HIS A 11 -12.00 4.97 -22.85
N GLY A 12 -12.52 3.85 -23.35
CA GLY A 12 -11.92 3.12 -24.47
C GLY A 12 -11.09 1.90 -24.04
N ASN A 13 -10.73 1.08 -25.02
CA ASN A 13 -9.96 -0.14 -24.80
C ASN A 13 -8.46 0.16 -24.73
N PHE A 14 -7.94 0.33 -23.54
CA PHE A 14 -6.50 0.34 -23.30
C PHE A 14 -6.07 -0.89 -22.48
N PRO A 15 -4.88 -1.44 -22.72
CA PRO A 15 -4.39 -2.59 -21.97
C PRO A 15 -4.03 -2.20 -20.53
N VAL A 16 -4.38 -3.06 -19.58
CA VAL A 16 -4.00 -2.98 -18.19
C VAL A 16 -3.14 -4.19 -17.84
N TYR A 17 -1.90 -3.98 -17.46
CA TYR A 17 -0.97 -5.04 -17.12
C TYR A 17 -0.88 -5.24 -15.62
N ILE A 18 -0.96 -6.49 -15.17
CA ILE A 18 -0.53 -6.90 -13.83
C ILE A 18 0.90 -7.43 -13.99
N ASP A 19 1.87 -6.60 -13.65
CA ASP A 19 3.29 -6.94 -13.73
C ASP A 19 3.91 -7.08 -12.33
N SER A 20 3.42 -8.09 -11.61
CA SER A 20 3.89 -8.46 -10.28
C SER A 20 3.58 -9.94 -10.04
N PRO A 21 4.59 -10.81 -9.91
CA PRO A 21 4.37 -12.23 -9.60
C PRO A 21 3.51 -12.44 -8.35
N LEU A 22 3.77 -11.67 -7.29
CA LEU A 22 3.00 -11.76 -6.05
C LEU A 22 1.52 -11.36 -6.25
N ALA A 23 1.26 -10.31 -7.03
CA ALA A 23 -0.10 -9.87 -7.34
C ALA A 23 -0.86 -10.89 -8.20
N ILE A 24 -0.15 -11.63 -9.05
CA ILE A 24 -0.71 -12.71 -9.86
C ILE A 24 -1.15 -13.86 -8.95
N GLU A 25 -0.27 -14.33 -8.07
CA GLU A 25 -0.58 -15.39 -7.12
C GLU A 25 -1.72 -15.02 -6.17
N ALA A 26 -1.70 -13.80 -5.61
CA ALA A 26 -2.80 -13.28 -4.81
C ALA A 26 -4.13 -13.28 -5.59
N THR A 27 -4.09 -12.92 -6.88
CA THR A 27 -5.29 -12.98 -7.75
C THR A 27 -5.83 -14.38 -7.89
N ARG A 28 -4.94 -15.36 -8.06
CA ARG A 28 -5.33 -16.77 -8.15
C ARG A 28 -6.00 -17.23 -6.87
N ILE A 29 -5.39 -16.96 -5.72
CA ILE A 29 -5.96 -17.29 -4.41
C ILE A 29 -7.37 -16.67 -4.25
N PHE A 30 -7.55 -15.40 -4.60
CA PHE A 30 -8.86 -14.76 -4.55
C PHE A 30 -9.91 -15.45 -5.45
N LYS A 31 -9.51 -15.95 -6.62
CA LYS A 31 -10.42 -16.66 -7.52
C LYS A 31 -10.83 -18.05 -6.99
N ASP A 32 -9.90 -18.70 -6.29
CA ASP A 32 -10.10 -20.02 -5.70
C ASP A 32 -10.74 -19.95 -4.30
N THR A 33 -11.01 -18.74 -3.78
CA THR A 33 -11.60 -18.52 -2.45
C THR A 33 -13.11 -18.81 -2.49
N ASP A 34 -13.62 -19.42 -1.42
CA ASP A 34 -15.04 -19.69 -1.24
C ASP A 34 -15.86 -18.39 -1.36
N PRO A 35 -16.92 -18.37 -2.19
CA PRO A 35 -17.80 -17.22 -2.34
C PRO A 35 -18.38 -16.67 -1.04
N ASP A 36 -18.51 -17.46 0.00
CA ASP A 36 -18.99 -17.05 1.33
C ASP A 36 -18.02 -16.08 2.03
N CYS A 37 -16.76 -16.04 1.62
CA CYS A 37 -15.77 -15.10 2.11
C CYS A 37 -15.88 -13.70 1.48
N PHE A 38 -16.70 -13.51 0.45
CA PHE A 38 -16.87 -12.22 -0.22
C PHE A 38 -18.03 -11.41 0.37
N ASP A 39 -17.96 -10.10 0.16
CA ASP A 39 -19.05 -9.20 0.49
C ASP A 39 -20.30 -9.45 -0.41
N ALA A 40 -21.41 -8.87 -0.03
CA ALA A 40 -22.67 -9.06 -0.73
C ALA A 40 -22.62 -8.55 -2.19
N ASP A 41 -21.91 -7.45 -2.44
CA ASP A 41 -21.81 -6.85 -3.77
C ASP A 41 -20.96 -7.73 -4.71
N THR A 42 -19.87 -8.28 -4.21
CA THR A 42 -19.01 -9.21 -4.96
C THR A 42 -19.78 -10.50 -5.27
N ARG A 43 -20.50 -11.07 -4.30
CA ARG A 43 -21.34 -12.27 -4.52
C ARG A 43 -22.40 -12.01 -5.59
N ALA A 44 -23.10 -10.88 -5.53
CA ALA A 44 -24.10 -10.52 -6.53
C ALA A 44 -23.53 -10.36 -7.95
N LEU A 45 -22.24 -10.00 -8.10
CA LEU A 45 -21.56 -10.01 -9.39
C LEU A 45 -21.27 -11.44 -9.86
N LEU A 46 -20.76 -12.30 -8.98
CA LEU A 46 -20.46 -13.71 -9.28
C LEU A 46 -21.73 -14.49 -9.69
N GLU A 47 -22.85 -14.28 -9.00
CA GLU A 47 -24.14 -14.87 -9.35
C GLU A 47 -24.63 -14.48 -10.75
N LYS A 48 -24.26 -13.29 -11.22
CA LYS A 48 -24.53 -12.80 -12.59
C LYS A 48 -23.49 -13.31 -13.61
N GLY A 49 -22.59 -14.21 -13.22
CA GLY A 49 -21.50 -14.70 -14.07
C GLY A 49 -20.46 -13.64 -14.38
N ILE A 50 -20.36 -12.58 -13.57
CA ILE A 50 -19.43 -11.48 -13.74
C ILE A 50 -18.21 -11.71 -12.83
N ASP A 51 -17.05 -12.02 -13.40
CA ASP A 51 -15.79 -12.03 -12.65
C ASP A 51 -15.40 -10.59 -12.25
N PRO A 52 -15.37 -10.24 -10.94
CA PRO A 52 -15.06 -8.87 -10.50
C PRO A 52 -13.59 -8.51 -10.71
N ILE A 53 -12.73 -9.50 -10.90
CA ILE A 53 -11.28 -9.33 -10.94
C ILE A 53 -10.76 -9.23 -12.36
N THR A 54 -11.37 -9.95 -13.31
CA THR A 54 -10.97 -9.97 -14.73
C THR A 54 -11.89 -9.14 -15.60
N PHE A 55 -11.32 -8.55 -16.65
CA PHE A 55 -12.06 -7.78 -17.65
C PHE A 55 -11.31 -7.81 -18.99
N PRO A 56 -11.99 -7.56 -20.13
CA PRO A 56 -11.33 -7.42 -21.42
C PRO A 56 -10.23 -6.36 -21.38
N GLY A 57 -9.03 -6.69 -21.87
CA GLY A 57 -7.87 -5.80 -21.82
C GLY A 57 -6.94 -6.00 -20.63
N LEU A 58 -7.35 -6.75 -19.60
CA LEU A 58 -6.44 -7.15 -18.52
C LEU A 58 -5.46 -8.20 -19.03
N ARG A 59 -4.18 -7.92 -18.82
CA ARG A 59 -3.05 -8.80 -19.20
C ARG A 59 -2.20 -9.09 -17.97
N VAL A 60 -1.62 -10.26 -17.92
CA VAL A 60 -0.74 -10.71 -16.84
C VAL A 60 0.61 -11.04 -17.47
N THR A 61 1.69 -10.57 -16.84
CA THR A 61 3.06 -10.86 -17.28
C THR A 61 3.76 -11.73 -16.25
N VAL A 62 4.15 -12.91 -16.67
CA VAL A 62 4.79 -13.90 -15.79
C VAL A 62 6.31 -13.78 -15.86
N THR A 63 6.86 -13.67 -17.06
CA THR A 63 8.31 -13.67 -17.29
C THR A 63 8.92 -12.27 -17.23
N SER A 64 10.24 -12.21 -17.01
CA SER A 64 10.99 -10.95 -17.06
C SER A 64 11.04 -10.35 -18.47
N ASP A 65 11.01 -11.19 -19.49
CA ASP A 65 11.03 -10.72 -20.88
C ASP A 65 9.71 -10.07 -21.29
N GLU A 66 8.58 -10.66 -20.90
CA GLU A 66 7.28 -10.00 -21.04
C GLU A 66 7.22 -8.65 -20.34
N SER A 67 7.76 -8.56 -19.11
CA SER A 67 7.84 -7.30 -18.35
C SER A 67 8.67 -6.24 -19.09
N ARG A 68 9.80 -6.62 -19.68
CA ARG A 68 10.65 -5.70 -20.46
C ARG A 68 9.92 -5.17 -21.70
N MET A 69 9.15 -6.03 -22.37
CA MET A 69 8.40 -5.64 -23.56
C MET A 69 7.34 -4.58 -23.28
N ILE A 70 6.77 -4.53 -22.06
CA ILE A 70 5.82 -3.48 -21.68
C ILE A 70 6.46 -2.09 -21.80
N ASN A 71 7.72 -1.94 -21.37
CA ASN A 71 8.42 -0.66 -21.42
C ASN A 71 8.86 -0.27 -22.84
N ALA A 72 9.07 -1.24 -23.71
CA ALA A 72 9.43 -1.01 -25.12
C ALA A 72 8.22 -0.58 -25.97
N ASP A 73 7.04 -1.05 -25.63
CA ASP A 73 5.79 -0.72 -26.32
C ASP A 73 5.30 0.68 -25.93
N ARG A 74 5.03 1.55 -26.92
CA ARG A 74 4.60 2.96 -26.74
C ARG A 74 3.09 3.18 -26.70
N VAL A 75 2.30 2.11 -26.89
CA VAL A 75 0.85 2.21 -26.78
C VAL A 75 0.45 2.63 -25.37
N PRO A 76 -0.47 3.61 -25.19
CA PRO A 76 -0.97 4.00 -23.88
C PRO A 76 -1.53 2.80 -23.12
N LYS A 77 -1.13 2.66 -21.87
CA LYS A 77 -1.47 1.50 -21.04
C LYS A 77 -1.42 1.84 -19.55
N VAL A 78 -2.02 0.99 -18.74
CA VAL A 78 -1.86 1.01 -17.27
C VAL A 78 -0.99 -0.18 -16.85
N ILE A 79 -0.04 0.07 -15.96
CA ILE A 79 0.84 -0.96 -15.39
C ILE A 79 0.61 -1.00 -13.88
N LEU A 80 0.15 -2.14 -13.38
CA LEU A 80 0.01 -2.41 -11.95
C LEU A 80 1.21 -3.25 -11.51
N SER A 81 2.10 -2.65 -10.73
CA SER A 81 3.34 -3.32 -10.31
C SER A 81 3.60 -3.10 -8.81
N ALA A 82 4.30 -4.01 -8.18
CA ALA A 82 4.77 -3.95 -6.81
C ALA A 82 6.32 -3.70 -6.81
N SER A 83 6.90 -3.17 -5.74
CA SER A 83 6.34 -2.86 -4.42
C SER A 83 5.68 -1.48 -4.36
N GLY A 84 4.74 -1.30 -3.43
CA GLY A 84 3.98 -0.06 -3.30
C GLY A 84 4.80 1.17 -2.91
N MET A 85 5.96 0.98 -2.24
CA MET A 85 6.88 2.06 -1.84
C MET A 85 8.08 2.21 -2.78
N CYS A 86 8.08 1.52 -3.92
CA CYS A 86 9.09 1.58 -4.97
C CYS A 86 10.49 1.09 -4.59
N GLU A 87 10.65 0.39 -3.45
CA GLU A 87 11.95 -0.08 -2.96
C GLU A 87 12.44 -1.38 -3.61
N ALA A 88 11.52 -2.20 -4.10
CA ALA A 88 11.83 -3.50 -4.69
C ALA A 88 10.89 -3.84 -5.85
N GLY A 89 11.18 -4.93 -6.53
CA GLY A 89 10.29 -5.48 -7.56
C GLY A 89 10.37 -4.79 -8.92
N ARG A 90 9.45 -5.19 -9.78
CA ARG A 90 9.41 -4.75 -11.19
C ARG A 90 9.07 -3.27 -11.35
N ILE A 91 8.39 -2.67 -10.37
CA ILE A 91 8.07 -1.23 -10.38
C ILE A 91 9.33 -0.37 -10.57
N ARG A 92 10.47 -0.75 -10.01
CA ARG A 92 11.72 0.00 -10.17
C ARG A 92 12.21 0.06 -11.62
N HIS A 93 11.99 -1.02 -12.38
CA HIS A 93 12.29 -1.04 -13.81
C HIS A 93 11.33 -0.15 -14.59
N HIS A 94 10.04 -0.20 -14.26
CA HIS A 94 9.06 0.70 -14.88
C HIS A 94 9.36 2.17 -14.59
N LEU A 95 9.72 2.51 -13.36
CA LEU A 95 10.13 3.86 -12.98
C LEU A 95 11.37 4.31 -13.77
N LYS A 96 12.41 3.47 -13.87
CA LYS A 96 13.61 3.79 -14.67
C LYS A 96 13.28 4.17 -16.11
N HIS A 97 12.30 3.51 -16.71
CA HIS A 97 11.93 3.71 -18.11
C HIS A 97 10.88 4.80 -18.35
N ASN A 98 10.17 5.24 -17.31
CA ASN A 98 9.02 6.12 -17.48
C ASN A 98 9.05 7.41 -16.64
N LEU A 99 9.89 7.53 -15.59
CA LEU A 99 9.96 8.77 -14.78
C LEU A 99 10.40 10.01 -15.54
N TRP A 100 11.27 9.84 -16.52
CA TRP A 100 11.80 10.95 -17.34
C TRP A 100 10.86 11.37 -18.48
N ARG A 101 9.70 10.72 -18.60
CA ARG A 101 8.74 10.93 -19.68
C ARG A 101 7.56 11.77 -19.19
N PRO A 102 7.40 13.02 -19.69
CA PRO A 102 6.34 13.91 -19.23
C PRO A 102 4.92 13.43 -19.60
N GLU A 103 4.80 12.54 -20.58
CA GLU A 103 3.51 11.92 -20.94
C GLU A 103 3.07 10.77 -20.03
N CYS A 104 3.92 10.38 -19.06
CA CYS A 104 3.61 9.32 -18.11
C CYS A 104 3.10 9.91 -16.78
N THR A 105 2.22 9.16 -16.13
CA THR A 105 1.74 9.45 -14.78
C THR A 105 2.12 8.30 -13.85
N ILE A 106 2.71 8.58 -12.71
CA ILE A 106 2.96 7.63 -11.63
C ILE A 106 1.91 7.85 -10.56
N LEU A 107 1.06 6.85 -10.35
CA LEU A 107 -0.02 6.90 -9.37
C LEU A 107 0.31 6.06 -8.14
N PHE A 108 0.52 6.71 -7.01
CA PHE A 108 0.67 6.07 -5.72
C PHE A 108 -0.70 5.82 -5.11
N VAL A 109 -1.00 4.56 -4.78
CA VAL A 109 -2.31 4.15 -4.25
C VAL A 109 -2.27 3.83 -2.74
N GLY A 110 -1.15 4.12 -2.08
CA GLY A 110 -0.95 3.86 -0.66
C GLY A 110 0.02 4.83 -0.01
N TYR A 111 0.17 4.65 1.29
CA TYR A 111 1.13 5.39 2.09
C TYR A 111 2.56 5.13 1.64
N GLN A 112 3.39 6.18 1.70
CA GLN A 112 4.82 6.12 1.39
C GLN A 112 5.62 6.47 2.66
N ALA A 113 6.34 5.49 3.20
CA ALA A 113 7.11 5.68 4.43
C ALA A 113 8.33 6.58 4.21
N VAL A 114 8.72 7.31 5.23
CA VAL A 114 9.96 8.10 5.25
C VAL A 114 11.16 7.23 4.90
N GLY A 115 12.08 7.75 4.08
CA GLY A 115 13.27 7.03 3.61
C GLY A 115 13.02 6.11 2.41
N THR A 116 11.79 6.03 1.88
CA THR A 116 11.51 5.23 0.67
C THR A 116 11.57 6.06 -0.60
N LEU A 117 11.85 5.42 -1.72
CA LEU A 117 11.86 6.07 -3.04
C LEU A 117 10.49 6.69 -3.37
N GLY A 118 9.39 6.00 -3.03
CA GLY A 118 8.05 6.53 -3.26
C GLY A 118 7.79 7.81 -2.47
N ARG A 119 8.28 7.92 -1.23
CA ARG A 119 8.20 9.13 -0.41
C ARG A 119 9.04 10.25 -1.00
N THR A 120 10.27 9.96 -1.37
CA THR A 120 11.20 10.92 -2.02
C THR A 120 10.58 11.53 -3.29
N LEU A 121 9.90 10.71 -4.11
CA LEU A 121 9.19 11.18 -5.28
C LEU A 121 8.02 12.10 -4.93
N LEU A 122 7.17 11.71 -3.96
CA LEU A 122 6.04 12.54 -3.53
C LEU A 122 6.44 13.85 -2.86
N GLU A 123 7.62 13.92 -2.26
CA GLU A 123 8.20 15.15 -1.71
C GLU A 123 8.79 16.09 -2.77
N GLY A 124 8.70 15.71 -4.05
CA GLY A 124 9.05 16.60 -5.16
C GLY A 124 10.49 16.50 -5.64
N ALA A 125 11.15 15.37 -5.43
CA ALA A 125 12.48 15.15 -5.98
C ALA A 125 12.47 15.28 -7.50
N THR A 126 13.38 16.12 -8.04
CA THR A 126 13.54 16.33 -9.49
C THR A 126 14.45 15.29 -10.15
N THR A 127 15.21 14.56 -9.35
CA THR A 127 16.11 13.49 -9.80
C THR A 127 16.18 12.42 -8.72
N VAL A 128 16.12 11.16 -9.11
CA VAL A 128 16.27 10.00 -8.21
C VAL A 128 17.27 9.00 -8.77
N LYS A 129 17.86 8.18 -7.91
CA LYS A 129 18.84 7.17 -8.32
C LYS A 129 18.18 5.79 -8.42
N LEU A 130 18.14 5.22 -9.63
CA LEU A 130 17.62 3.88 -9.91
C LEU A 130 18.72 3.01 -10.55
N PHE A 131 19.02 1.87 -9.92
CA PHE A 131 20.08 0.94 -10.36
C PHE A 131 21.43 1.62 -10.59
N GLY A 132 21.77 2.62 -9.73
CA GLY A 132 23.02 3.35 -9.81
C GLY A 132 23.02 4.55 -10.78
N GLU A 133 21.98 4.72 -11.60
CA GLU A 133 21.86 5.79 -12.58
C GLU A 133 20.93 6.91 -12.07
N PRO A 134 21.29 8.20 -12.28
CA PRO A 134 20.39 9.31 -12.02
C PRO A 134 19.28 9.34 -13.09
N ILE A 135 18.04 9.44 -12.65
CA ILE A 135 16.86 9.53 -13.51
C ILE A 135 16.12 10.82 -13.18
N GLU A 136 15.92 11.68 -14.17
CA GLU A 136 15.10 12.87 -14.02
C GLU A 136 13.63 12.51 -13.82
N VAL A 137 12.92 13.32 -13.01
CA VAL A 137 11.51 13.16 -12.74
C VAL A 137 10.75 14.22 -13.53
N GLN A 138 10.20 13.83 -14.67
CA GLN A 138 9.38 14.67 -15.54
C GLN A 138 7.94 14.14 -15.64
N ALA A 139 7.71 12.87 -15.26
CA ALA A 139 6.39 12.28 -15.21
C ALA A 139 5.52 12.98 -14.18
N GLU A 140 4.22 13.05 -14.44
CA GLU A 140 3.24 13.49 -13.46
C GLU A 140 3.23 12.53 -12.25
N LEU A 141 3.26 13.08 -11.04
CA LEU A 141 3.18 12.30 -9.79
C LEU A 141 1.84 12.56 -9.12
N CYS A 142 1.04 11.52 -8.97
CA CYS A 142 -0.29 11.58 -8.35
C CYS A 142 -0.39 10.62 -7.16
N GLN A 143 -1.15 11.02 -6.15
CA GLN A 143 -1.48 10.16 -5.03
C GLN A 143 -3.00 10.00 -4.90
N LEU A 144 -3.47 8.76 -4.82
CA LEU A 144 -4.85 8.44 -4.53
C LEU A 144 -4.97 8.06 -3.05
N THR A 145 -5.57 8.94 -2.26
CA THR A 145 -5.90 8.69 -0.86
C THR A 145 -7.23 7.93 -0.77
N GLY A 146 -7.39 7.07 0.24
CA GLY A 146 -8.65 6.34 0.45
C GLY A 146 -8.72 4.92 -0.12
N MET A 147 -7.63 4.41 -0.73
CA MET A 147 -7.50 3.01 -1.14
C MET A 147 -6.75 2.14 -0.10
N SER A 148 -6.48 2.69 1.07
CA SER A 148 -5.82 1.96 2.15
C SER A 148 -6.76 0.90 2.74
N GLY A 149 -6.22 -0.30 2.98
CA GLY A 149 -6.87 -1.33 3.79
C GLY A 149 -6.67 -1.14 5.30
N HIS A 150 -5.88 -0.15 5.71
CA HIS A 150 -5.66 0.18 7.12
C HIS A 150 -6.81 1.05 7.64
N ALA A 151 -7.17 0.84 8.91
CA ALA A 151 -8.11 1.72 9.59
C ALA A 151 -7.50 3.14 9.74
N ASP A 152 -8.35 4.14 9.56
CA ASP A 152 -8.01 5.51 9.90
C ASP A 152 -8.07 5.72 11.45
N ARG A 153 -7.74 6.93 11.90
CA ARG A 153 -7.76 7.30 13.31
C ARG A 153 -9.11 6.96 13.96
N GLU A 154 -10.20 7.29 13.32
CA GLU A 154 -11.55 7.05 13.84
C GLU A 154 -11.90 5.55 13.88
N GLY A 155 -11.43 4.80 12.90
CA GLY A 155 -11.54 3.33 12.88
C GLY A 155 -10.78 2.67 14.03
N LEU A 156 -9.55 3.12 14.28
CA LEU A 156 -8.74 2.64 15.40
C LEU A 156 -9.36 3.00 16.76
N LEU A 157 -9.89 4.22 16.91
CA LEU A 157 -10.58 4.63 18.12
C LEU A 157 -11.88 3.84 18.34
N ARG A 158 -12.68 3.59 17.29
CA ARG A 158 -13.86 2.72 17.41
C ARG A 158 -13.47 1.32 17.83
N TRP A 159 -12.40 0.77 17.25
CA TRP A 159 -11.93 -0.57 17.59
C TRP A 159 -11.50 -0.67 19.07
N VAL A 160 -10.64 0.24 19.55
CA VAL A 160 -10.13 0.18 20.93
C VAL A 160 -11.25 0.45 21.95
N ASN A 161 -12.28 1.22 21.58
CA ASN A 161 -13.44 1.48 22.45
C ASN A 161 -14.49 0.37 22.38
N SER A 162 -14.37 -0.61 21.48
CA SER A 162 -15.31 -1.73 21.40
C SER A 162 -15.07 -2.84 22.42
N PHE A 163 -13.96 -2.81 23.14
CA PHE A 163 -13.71 -3.76 24.22
C PHE A 163 -14.65 -3.51 25.41
N GLU A 164 -15.33 -4.53 25.90
CA GLU A 164 -16.20 -4.44 27.08
C GLU A 164 -15.46 -3.94 28.34
N GLN A 165 -14.21 -4.37 28.48
CA GLN A 165 -13.30 -3.89 29.52
C GLN A 165 -12.12 -3.23 28.86
N LYS A 166 -11.76 -2.03 29.31
CA LYS A 166 -10.58 -1.35 28.79
C LYS A 166 -9.34 -2.21 28.98
N PRO A 167 -8.52 -2.37 27.92
CA PRO A 167 -7.25 -3.07 28.04
C PRO A 167 -6.35 -2.39 29.09
N LYS A 168 -5.62 -3.19 29.86
CA LYS A 168 -4.71 -2.69 30.91
C LYS A 168 -3.58 -1.83 30.34
N ARG A 169 -3.23 -2.06 29.06
CA ARG A 169 -2.28 -1.24 28.30
C ARG A 169 -2.55 -1.33 26.80
N VAL A 170 -2.33 -0.23 26.11
CA VAL A 170 -2.37 -0.12 24.65
C VAL A 170 -0.97 0.23 24.16
N PHE A 171 -0.43 -0.58 23.27
CA PHE A 171 0.81 -0.30 22.58
C PHE A 171 0.49 0.24 21.18
N VAL A 172 0.93 1.47 20.90
CA VAL A 172 0.84 2.06 19.56
C VAL A 172 2.13 1.76 18.82
N MET A 173 2.02 1.17 17.65
CA MET A 173 3.17 0.69 16.88
C MET A 173 2.93 0.83 15.39
N HIS A 174 4.01 0.85 14.61
CA HIS A 174 3.98 0.82 13.16
C HIS A 174 3.53 2.14 12.50
N GLY A 175 3.84 3.25 13.16
CA GLY A 175 3.63 4.60 12.67
C GLY A 175 4.92 5.42 12.62
N GLU A 176 4.81 6.66 12.16
CA GLU A 176 5.86 7.66 12.35
C GLU A 176 5.80 8.17 13.80
N ASP A 177 6.94 8.43 14.42
CA ASP A 177 7.07 8.80 15.84
C ASP A 177 6.06 9.89 16.26
N GLU A 178 5.97 10.99 15.50
CA GLU A 178 5.05 12.09 15.82
C GLU A 178 3.58 11.66 15.74
N THR A 179 3.24 10.78 14.79
CA THR A 179 1.88 10.24 14.64
C THR A 179 1.54 9.31 15.80
N GLU A 180 2.49 8.45 16.20
CA GLU A 180 2.33 7.56 17.34
C GLU A 180 2.16 8.34 18.64
N ASP A 181 3.02 9.34 18.89
CA ASP A 181 2.95 10.19 20.08
C ASP A 181 1.60 10.93 20.16
N HIS A 182 1.13 11.49 19.04
CA HIS A 182 -0.18 12.14 19.00
C HIS A 182 -1.33 11.16 19.27
N PHE A 183 -1.24 9.94 18.75
CA PHE A 183 -2.27 8.93 18.99
C PHE A 183 -2.24 8.42 20.43
N VAL A 184 -1.06 8.24 21.03
CA VAL A 184 -0.89 7.94 22.47
C VAL A 184 -1.54 9.02 23.33
N GLN A 185 -1.32 10.31 23.01
CA GLN A 185 -1.98 11.41 23.71
C GLN A 185 -3.50 11.30 23.61
N THR A 186 -4.04 11.08 22.40
CA THR A 186 -5.49 10.90 22.17
C THR A 186 -6.08 9.77 23.01
N LEU A 187 -5.40 8.62 23.07
CA LEU A 187 -5.82 7.48 23.86
C LEU A 187 -5.79 7.79 25.37
N THR A 188 -4.76 8.50 25.81
CA THR A 188 -4.60 8.90 27.23
C THR A 188 -5.71 9.85 27.65
N GLU A 189 -6.08 10.83 26.81
CA GLU A 189 -7.22 11.74 27.03
C GLU A 189 -8.55 10.99 27.15
N GLN A 190 -8.68 9.83 26.48
CA GLN A 190 -9.84 8.93 26.59
C GLN A 190 -9.74 7.94 27.76
N GLY A 191 -8.72 8.09 28.60
CA GLY A 191 -8.52 7.28 29.81
C GLY A 191 -7.96 5.88 29.56
N PHE A 192 -7.24 5.67 28.45
CA PHE A 192 -6.44 4.47 28.24
C PHE A 192 -5.03 4.65 28.79
N THR A 193 -4.41 3.57 29.26
CA THR A 193 -2.99 3.54 29.55
C THR A 193 -2.26 3.15 28.26
N ALA A 194 -1.75 4.12 27.51
CA ALA A 194 -1.12 3.92 26.21
C ALA A 194 0.37 4.30 26.20
N CYS A 195 1.14 3.69 25.31
CA CYS A 195 2.52 4.09 25.00
C CYS A 195 2.91 3.66 23.59
N ALA A 196 3.90 4.36 23.02
CA ALA A 196 4.56 4.01 21.77
C ALA A 196 6.00 3.58 22.10
N PRO A 197 6.28 2.27 22.20
CA PRO A 197 7.62 1.80 22.56
C PRO A 197 8.58 1.91 21.37
N TYR A 198 9.76 2.48 21.59
CA TYR A 198 10.81 2.52 20.58
C TYR A 198 11.45 1.15 20.32
N ASN A 199 12.20 1.06 19.25
CA ASN A 199 12.88 -0.16 18.85
C ASN A 199 13.81 -0.69 19.95
N GLY A 200 13.73 -1.99 20.22
CA GLY A 200 14.49 -2.66 21.29
C GLY A 200 13.83 -2.61 22.67
N ALA A 201 12.66 -1.97 22.82
CA ALA A 201 11.93 -2.02 24.08
C ALA A 201 11.50 -3.44 24.45
N GLN A 202 11.60 -3.79 25.73
CA GLN A 202 11.17 -5.09 26.26
C GLN A 202 10.12 -4.90 27.36
N TRP A 203 9.03 -5.64 27.26
CA TRP A 203 7.91 -5.57 28.18
C TRP A 203 7.54 -6.95 28.71
N ALA A 204 7.37 -7.07 30.01
CA ALA A 204 6.71 -8.22 30.63
C ALA A 204 5.20 -7.97 30.65
N ILE A 205 4.43 -8.89 30.07
CA ILE A 205 2.97 -8.80 30.00
C ILE A 205 2.39 -9.94 30.83
N GLY A 206 1.51 -9.62 31.78
CA GLY A 206 0.86 -10.61 32.63
C GLY A 206 -0.56 -10.19 33.00
N ALA A 207 -1.20 -10.99 33.86
CA ALA A 207 -2.56 -10.76 34.32
C ALA A 207 -2.75 -9.40 34.99
N GLU A 208 -1.71 -8.89 35.65
CA GLU A 208 -1.73 -7.59 36.36
C GLU A 208 -1.40 -6.37 35.46
N GLY A 209 -1.08 -6.59 34.19
CA GLY A 209 -0.76 -5.54 33.22
C GLY A 209 0.58 -5.74 32.52
N ALA A 210 1.20 -4.65 32.11
CA ALA A 210 2.47 -4.65 31.40
C ALA A 210 3.50 -3.76 32.12
N VAL A 211 4.71 -4.28 32.30
CA VAL A 211 5.84 -3.59 32.95
C VAL A 211 6.98 -3.48 31.95
N CYS A 212 7.53 -2.29 31.76
CA CYS A 212 8.71 -2.07 30.95
C CYS A 212 9.94 -2.64 31.67
N LEU A 213 10.62 -3.58 31.03
CA LEU A 213 11.87 -4.17 31.54
C LEU A 213 13.09 -3.43 30.98
N GLN A 214 12.96 -2.94 29.75
CA GLN A 214 13.99 -2.19 29.06
C GLN A 214 13.33 -1.17 28.14
N GLU A 215 13.76 0.07 28.22
CA GLU A 215 13.34 1.09 27.27
C GLU A 215 14.02 0.91 25.92
N GLY A 216 13.30 1.18 24.84
CA GLY A 216 13.86 1.19 23.50
C GLY A 216 14.62 2.49 23.19
N MET A 217 15.26 2.53 22.04
CA MET A 217 15.95 3.72 21.54
C MET A 217 15.27 4.24 20.28
N ARG A 218 15.08 5.55 20.21
CA ARG A 218 14.64 6.22 19.00
C ARG A 218 15.72 6.07 17.91
N VAL A 219 15.38 5.37 16.82
CA VAL A 219 16.26 5.25 15.66
C VAL A 219 15.94 6.43 14.73
N ARG A 220 16.92 7.31 14.50
CA ARG A 220 16.80 8.34 13.46
C ARG A 220 17.03 7.67 12.11
N ILE A 221 16.11 7.82 11.20
CA ILE A 221 16.26 7.47 9.78
C ILE A 221 16.75 8.76 9.11
N ASP A 222 18.04 8.81 8.80
CA ASP A 222 18.66 9.94 8.07
C ASP A 222 18.37 9.81 6.56
#